data_4bbe8de6e20a9308c1a469112118e965
#
_entry.id   4bbe8de6e20a9308c1a469112118e965
#
_cell.length_a   1.000
_cell.length_b   1.000
_cell.length_c   1.000
_cell.angle_alpha   90.00
_cell.angle_beta   90.00
_cell.angle_gamma   90.00
#
_symmetry.space_group_name_H-M   'P 1'
#
loop_
_entity.id
_entity.type
_entity.pdbx_description
1 polymer ?
#
loop_
_entity_poly.entity_id
_entity_poly.type
_entity_poly.pdbx_seq_one_letter_code
_entity_poly.pdbx_strand_id
1 'polypeptide(L)'
;MLLELSEQDGGGISFDTIGKMKAALPTAHICSWTNQGDKFAGGKVHAKIAVADETICFVSSANLTGHAMERNMEAGVLIRGGSVPRDLHRHLEALETSNVIARV
;
A
#
# COMPACT_ATOMS: atom_id res chain seq x y z
N MET A 1 1.01 3.69 -4.50
CA MET A 1 1.17 2.41 -3.76
C MET A 1 0.77 2.63 -2.31
N LEU A 2 -0.07 1.77 -1.79
CA LEU A 2 -0.51 1.82 -0.40
C LEU A 2 0.09 0.64 0.37
N LEU A 3 0.78 0.92 1.47
CA LEU A 3 1.47 -0.08 2.30
C LEU A 3 1.21 0.17 3.78
N GLU A 4 1.36 -0.87 4.58
CA GLU A 4 1.32 -0.78 6.03
C GLU A 4 2.66 -0.27 6.57
N LEU A 5 2.60 0.58 7.59
CA LEU A 5 3.79 1.06 8.30
C LEU A 5 4.47 -0.09 9.07
N SER A 6 5.79 -0.01 9.18
CA SER A 6 6.56 -0.90 10.04
C SER A 6 6.31 -0.60 11.51
N GLU A 7 6.72 -1.50 12.40
CA GLU A 7 6.63 -1.28 13.84
C GLU A 7 7.41 -0.03 14.28
N GLN A 8 8.54 0.25 13.64
CA GLN A 8 9.36 1.44 13.92
C GLN A 8 8.61 2.73 13.62
N ASP A 9 7.68 2.68 12.65
CA ASP A 9 6.86 3.83 12.26
C ASP A 9 5.46 3.77 12.87
N GLY A 10 5.25 2.89 13.87
CA GLY A 10 3.96 2.74 14.55
C GLY A 10 3.00 1.77 13.86
N GLY A 11 3.47 1.03 12.88
CA GLY A 11 2.67 0.02 12.17
C GLY A 11 2.75 -1.37 12.78
N GLY A 12 2.23 -2.37 12.06
CA GLY A 12 2.10 -3.75 12.53
C GLY A 12 3.08 -4.75 11.93
N ILE A 13 4.07 -4.32 11.14
CA ILE A 13 5.05 -5.20 10.52
C ILE A 13 6.46 -4.93 11.06
N SER A 14 7.25 -5.99 11.23
CA SER A 14 8.59 -5.92 11.83
C SER A 14 9.69 -5.49 10.86
N PHE A 15 9.41 -5.44 9.55
CA PHE A 15 10.38 -5.04 8.53
C PHE A 15 10.07 -3.63 8.03
N ASP A 16 11.12 -2.89 7.70
CA ASP A 16 11.00 -1.59 7.05
C ASP A 16 10.64 -1.76 5.56
N THR A 17 9.41 -2.17 5.30
CA THR A 17 8.89 -2.38 3.95
C THR A 17 8.92 -1.09 3.14
N ILE A 18 8.55 0.02 3.75
CA ILE A 18 8.50 1.33 3.08
C ILE A 18 9.90 1.77 2.67
N GLY A 19 10.88 1.68 3.57
CA GLY A 19 12.26 2.05 3.25
C GLY A 19 12.84 1.19 2.13
N LYS A 20 12.61 -0.11 2.16
CA LYS A 20 13.04 -1.03 1.10
C LYS A 20 12.35 -0.73 -0.22
N MET A 21 11.06 -0.41 -0.19
CA MET A 21 10.30 -0.10 -1.39
C MET A 21 10.75 1.23 -2.01
N LYS A 22 11.03 2.24 -1.19
CA LYS A 22 11.59 3.52 -1.65
C LYS A 22 12.93 3.33 -2.36
N ALA A 23 13.78 2.47 -1.81
CA ALA A 23 15.08 2.16 -2.41
C ALA A 23 14.95 1.43 -3.73
N ALA A 24 13.99 0.48 -3.82
CA ALA A 24 13.75 -0.30 -5.04
C ALA A 24 13.03 0.50 -6.13
N LEU A 25 12.13 1.39 -5.74
CA LEU A 25 11.25 2.15 -6.64
C LEU A 25 11.30 3.65 -6.29
N PRO A 26 12.42 4.34 -6.56
CA PRO A 26 12.60 5.71 -6.08
C PRO A 26 11.63 6.73 -6.68
N THR A 27 10.99 6.43 -7.81
CA THR A 27 10.00 7.31 -8.44
C THR A 27 8.55 6.99 -8.03
N ALA A 28 8.33 5.93 -7.27
CA ALA A 28 6.98 5.55 -6.84
C ALA A 28 6.48 6.45 -5.71
N HIS A 29 5.19 6.78 -5.75
CA HIS A 29 4.51 7.44 -4.65
C HIS A 29 4.04 6.36 -3.66
N ILE A 30 4.62 6.34 -2.49
CA ILE A 30 4.29 5.36 -1.45
C ILE A 30 3.49 6.08 -0.38
N CYS A 31 2.32 5.54 -0.07
CA CYS A 31 1.39 6.10 0.92
C CYS A 31 1.09 5.09 2.01
N SER A 32 0.70 5.57 3.16
CA SER A 32 0.17 4.75 4.24
C SER A 32 -1.00 5.46 4.93
N TRP A 33 -1.76 4.71 5.69
CA TRP A 33 -2.90 5.25 6.44
C TRP A 33 -2.40 5.89 7.73
N THR A 34 -2.17 7.19 7.69
CA THR A 34 -1.56 7.94 8.79
C THR A 34 -2.59 8.70 9.62
N ASN A 35 -3.75 9.03 9.05
CA ASN A 35 -4.79 9.80 9.73
C ASN A 35 -6.04 8.92 9.96
N GLN A 36 -6.01 8.16 11.04
CA GLN A 36 -7.10 7.21 11.36
C GLN A 36 -8.23 7.83 12.17
N GLY A 37 -7.97 8.91 12.89
CA GLY A 37 -8.93 9.48 13.84
C GLY A 37 -9.20 8.54 15.02
N ASP A 38 -10.08 8.96 15.91
CA ASP A 38 -10.38 8.19 17.14
C ASP A 38 -11.14 6.90 16.83
N LYS A 39 -12.05 6.93 15.85
CA LYS A 39 -12.89 5.79 15.48
C LYS A 39 -12.08 4.59 14.99
N PHE A 40 -10.96 4.84 14.31
CA PHE A 40 -10.15 3.79 13.72
C PHE A 40 -8.77 3.67 14.37
N ALA A 41 -8.60 4.25 15.56
CA ALA A 41 -7.35 4.18 16.30
C ALA A 41 -6.89 2.72 16.48
N GLY A 42 -5.63 2.44 16.17
CA GLY A 42 -5.08 1.08 16.21
C GLY A 42 -5.39 0.22 14.98
N GLY A 43 -6.18 0.73 14.04
CA GLY A 43 -6.44 0.03 12.77
C GLY A 43 -5.18 -0.12 11.92
N LYS A 44 -5.18 -1.13 11.07
CA LYS A 44 -4.06 -1.48 10.18
C LYS A 44 -4.50 -1.46 8.72
N VAL A 45 -3.55 -1.19 7.83
CA VAL A 45 -3.79 -1.35 6.40
C VAL A 45 -3.50 -2.81 6.02
N HIS A 46 -4.54 -3.55 5.73
CA HIS A 46 -4.39 -4.92 5.22
C HIS A 46 -4.35 -4.99 3.69
N ALA A 47 -4.94 -4.03 3.00
CA ALA A 47 -4.83 -3.95 1.56
C ALA A 47 -3.44 -3.46 1.16
N LYS A 48 -2.76 -4.20 0.31
CA LYS A 48 -1.47 -3.82 -0.29
C LYS A 48 -1.75 -3.58 -1.77
N ILE A 49 -1.67 -2.32 -2.18
CA ILE A 49 -2.14 -1.87 -3.49
C ILE A 49 -1.02 -1.16 -4.22
N ALA A 50 -0.80 -1.56 -5.47
CA ALA A 50 0.11 -0.87 -6.38
C ALA A 50 -0.61 -0.60 -7.69
N VAL A 51 -0.45 0.61 -8.22
CA VAL A 51 -0.99 1.00 -9.53
C VAL A 51 0.14 1.61 -10.35
N ALA A 52 0.25 1.19 -11.61
CA ALA A 52 1.23 1.71 -12.54
C ALA A 52 0.53 2.31 -13.77
N ASP A 53 0.82 3.58 -14.04
CA ASP A 53 0.37 4.29 -15.25
C ASP A 53 -1.15 4.24 -15.48
N GLU A 54 -1.94 4.06 -14.43
CA GLU A 54 -3.41 3.92 -14.50
C GLU A 54 -3.87 2.76 -15.40
N THR A 55 -2.97 1.85 -15.77
CA THR A 55 -3.25 0.76 -16.71
C THR A 55 -3.08 -0.64 -16.11
N ILE A 56 -2.32 -0.76 -15.03
CA ILE A 56 -2.08 -2.02 -14.35
C ILE A 56 -2.23 -1.79 -12.86
N CYS A 57 -2.91 -2.70 -12.15
CA CYS A 57 -2.93 -2.66 -10.70
C CYS A 57 -2.73 -4.04 -10.11
N PHE A 58 -2.14 -4.07 -8.93
CA PHE A 58 -1.94 -5.26 -8.13
C PHE A 58 -2.53 -5.05 -6.75
N VAL A 59 -3.41 -5.94 -6.32
CA VAL A 59 -4.04 -5.92 -4.99
C VAL A 59 -3.73 -7.26 -4.33
N SER A 60 -3.15 -7.22 -3.14
CA SER A 60 -2.69 -8.43 -2.48
C SER A 60 -2.80 -8.33 -0.96
N SER A 61 -2.79 -9.49 -0.31
CA SER A 61 -2.60 -9.60 1.13
C SER A 61 -1.12 -9.54 1.53
N ALA A 62 -0.20 -9.78 0.60
CA ALA A 62 1.23 -9.82 0.87
C ALA A 62 1.80 -8.44 1.17
N ASN A 63 2.59 -8.32 2.25
CA ASN A 63 3.26 -7.08 2.64
C ASN A 63 4.47 -6.71 1.76
N LEU A 64 4.70 -7.45 0.68
CA LEU A 64 5.83 -7.27 -0.23
C LEU A 64 7.19 -7.38 0.49
N THR A 65 7.23 -8.18 1.54
CA THR A 65 8.46 -8.53 2.26
C THR A 65 8.95 -9.90 1.80
N GLY A 66 10.25 -10.17 1.95
CA GLY A 66 10.80 -11.50 1.65
C GLY A 66 10.11 -12.60 2.43
N HIS A 67 9.79 -12.36 3.72
CA HIS A 67 9.07 -13.33 4.55
C HIS A 67 7.66 -13.63 4.01
N ALA A 68 6.88 -12.59 3.69
CA ALA A 68 5.53 -12.76 3.16
C ALA A 68 5.55 -13.44 1.78
N MET A 69 6.52 -13.08 0.92
CA MET A 69 6.62 -13.62 -0.44
C MET A 69 7.14 -15.05 -0.51
N GLU A 70 7.91 -15.49 0.48
CA GLU A 70 8.60 -16.78 0.46
C GLU A 70 8.02 -17.80 1.43
N ARG A 71 7.41 -17.38 2.54
CA ARG A 71 7.02 -18.25 3.63
C ARG A 71 5.52 -18.29 3.91
N ASN A 72 4.81 -17.21 3.66
CA ASN A 72 3.38 -17.13 3.91
C ASN A 72 2.60 -17.56 2.67
N MET A 73 1.41 -18.12 2.89
CA MET A 73 0.44 -18.31 1.81
C MET A 73 -0.33 -17.01 1.64
N GLU A 74 -0.13 -16.35 0.51
CA GLU A 74 -0.72 -15.06 0.18
C GLU A 74 -1.55 -15.16 -1.10
N ALA A 75 -2.48 -14.25 -1.29
CA ALA A 75 -3.28 -14.17 -2.50
C ALA A 75 -3.36 -12.73 -3.00
N GLY A 76 -3.40 -12.59 -4.31
CA GLY A 76 -3.52 -11.29 -4.94
C GLY A 76 -4.05 -11.38 -6.35
N VAL A 77 -4.38 -10.23 -6.91
CA VAL A 77 -4.89 -10.08 -8.29
C VAL A 77 -4.05 -9.06 -9.02
N LEU A 78 -3.63 -9.40 -10.23
CA LEU A 78 -3.02 -8.45 -11.16
C LEU A 78 -4.02 -8.17 -12.27
N ILE A 79 -4.41 -6.92 -12.45
CA ILE A 79 -5.37 -6.49 -13.47
C ILE A 79 -4.67 -5.58 -14.47
N ARG A 80 -4.79 -5.91 -15.75
CA ARG A 80 -4.22 -5.15 -16.85
C ARG A 80 -5.32 -4.58 -17.72
N GLY A 81 -5.30 -3.28 -17.97
CA GLY A 81 -6.27 -2.60 -18.83
C GLY A 81 -7.65 -2.47 -18.18
N GLY A 82 -8.62 -2.01 -18.98
CA GLY A 82 -9.96 -1.73 -18.49
C GLY A 82 -10.02 -0.50 -17.57
N SER A 83 -11.12 -0.36 -16.84
CA SER A 83 -11.35 0.80 -15.98
C SER A 83 -10.81 0.65 -14.56
N VAL A 84 -10.62 -0.59 -14.08
CA VAL A 84 -10.28 -0.84 -12.67
C VAL A 84 -8.97 -0.20 -12.24
N PRO A 85 -7.84 -0.33 -12.99
CA PRO A 85 -6.60 0.35 -12.57
C PRO A 85 -6.74 1.86 -12.45
N ARG A 86 -7.42 2.49 -13.40
CA ARG A 86 -7.66 3.94 -13.39
C ARG A 86 -8.56 4.35 -12.23
N ASP A 87 -9.65 3.61 -11.99
CA ASP A 87 -10.58 3.91 -10.92
C ASP A 87 -9.91 3.76 -9.56
N LEU A 88 -9.07 2.74 -9.41
CA LEU A 88 -8.30 2.52 -8.18
C LEU A 88 -7.28 3.63 -7.96
N HIS A 89 -6.58 4.06 -9.01
CA HIS A 89 -5.65 5.20 -8.93
C HIS A 89 -6.37 6.47 -8.46
N ARG A 90 -7.53 6.77 -9.05
CA ARG A 90 -8.34 7.94 -8.66
C ARG A 90 -8.83 7.86 -7.22
N HIS A 91 -9.18 6.67 -6.77
CA HIS A 91 -9.59 6.45 -5.38
C HIS A 91 -8.43 6.74 -4.42
N LEU A 92 -7.24 6.22 -4.69
CA LEU A 92 -6.06 6.49 -3.88
C LEU A 92 -5.70 7.98 -3.88
N GLU A 93 -5.78 8.65 -5.02
CA GLU A 93 -5.57 10.10 -5.10
C GLU A 93 -6.58 10.86 -4.23
N ALA A 94 -7.85 10.46 -4.25
CA ALA A 94 -8.89 11.09 -3.44
C ALA A 94 -8.62 10.91 -1.94
N LEU A 95 -8.16 9.74 -1.52
CA LEU A 95 -7.77 9.48 -0.14
C LEU A 95 -6.57 10.34 0.28
N GLU A 96 -5.59 10.52 -0.59
CA GLU A 96 -4.43 11.39 -0.34
C GLU A 96 -4.86 12.86 -0.26
N THR A 97 -5.67 13.33 -1.21
CA THR A 97 -6.16 14.71 -1.25
C THR A 97 -7.00 15.05 -0.03
N SER A 98 -7.79 14.11 0.48
CA SER A 98 -8.59 14.29 1.70
C SER A 98 -7.81 14.03 2.99
N ASN A 99 -6.51 13.78 2.92
CA ASN A 99 -5.61 13.53 4.05
C ASN A 99 -5.97 12.26 4.87
N VAL A 100 -6.65 11.30 4.27
CA VAL A 100 -6.87 10.00 4.91
C VAL A 100 -5.59 9.18 4.87
N ILE A 101 -4.93 9.15 3.71
CA ILE A 101 -3.59 8.57 3.57
C ILE A 101 -2.61 9.68 3.24
N ALA A 102 -1.34 9.43 3.50
CA ALA A 102 -0.29 10.39 3.19
C ALA A 102 0.94 9.67 2.62
N ARG A 103 1.68 10.40 1.82
CA ARG A 103 2.99 9.99 1.33
C ARG A 103 3.96 9.80 2.49
N VAL A 104 4.70 8.74 2.47
CA VAL A 104 5.68 8.42 3.52
C VAL A 104 7.09 8.28 2.96
#